data_eaa417d2520ae0be5c783aecb2fd41ae
#
_entry.id   eaa417d2520ae0be5c783aecb2fd41ae
#
_cell.length_a   1.000
_cell.length_b   1.000
_cell.length_c   1.000
_cell.angle_alpha   90.00
_cell.angle_beta   90.00
_cell.angle_gamma   90.00
#
_symmetry.space_group_name_H-M   'P 1'
#
loop_
_entity.id
_entity.type
_entity.pdbx_description
1 polymer ?
#
loop_
_entity_poly.entity_id
_entity_poly.type
_entity_poly.pdbx_seq_one_letter_code
_entity_poly.pdbx_strand_id
1 'polypeptide(L)'
;IQLPEGASMERTRKLVAQIYPEIKNEPGVANVMSIVGHSILGGGGENVGFSVIVLEPWDKRTDPNLHSTAIMNRIKAKLSGIPSADINFFELPAIPGLGSSGGMDYRLQSLDSTDASVLDAALQGVLQKMNTMPEVQYAFTTYTSKTPQIYITIDKKKAESMGVPIGNIYTLLQNYLFCSRV
;
A
#
# COMPACT_ATOMS: atom_id res chain seq x y z
N ILE A 1 -4.02 -1.45 -2.52
CA ILE A 1 -3.71 -2.89 -2.36
C ILE A 1 -2.38 -2.97 -1.67
N GLN A 2 -2.34 -3.60 -0.49
CA GLN A 2 -1.12 -3.77 0.28
C GLN A 2 -1.03 -5.22 0.77
N LEU A 3 0.03 -5.89 0.39
CA LEU A 3 0.35 -7.24 0.86
C LEU A 3 1.19 -7.15 2.14
N PRO A 4 1.32 -8.24 2.91
CA PRO A 4 2.23 -8.29 4.05
C PRO A 4 3.65 -7.90 3.66
N GLU A 5 4.37 -7.31 4.62
CA GLU A 5 5.76 -6.95 4.44
C GLU A 5 6.62 -8.15 4.02
N GLY A 6 7.56 -7.93 3.10
CA GLY A 6 8.36 -8.98 2.51
C GLY A 6 7.69 -9.75 1.36
N ALA A 7 6.48 -9.39 0.95
CA ALA A 7 5.90 -9.94 -0.27
C ALA A 7 6.65 -9.41 -1.50
N SER A 8 7.02 -10.31 -2.41
CA SER A 8 7.71 -9.95 -3.65
C SER A 8 6.75 -9.27 -4.65
N MET A 9 7.31 -8.47 -5.54
CA MET A 9 6.57 -7.83 -6.63
C MET A 9 5.79 -8.85 -7.49
N GLU A 10 6.33 -10.05 -7.70
CA GLU A 10 5.66 -11.10 -8.45
C GLU A 10 4.39 -11.59 -7.73
N ARG A 11 4.43 -11.71 -6.41
CA ARG A 11 3.25 -12.06 -5.60
C ARG A 11 2.19 -10.97 -5.68
N THR A 12 2.60 -9.70 -5.61
CA THR A 12 1.71 -8.56 -5.76
C THR A 12 1.08 -8.54 -7.16
N ARG A 13 1.88 -8.80 -8.21
CA ARG A 13 1.40 -8.89 -9.59
C ARG A 13 0.36 -10.00 -9.77
N LYS A 14 0.60 -11.18 -9.21
CA LYS A 14 -0.35 -12.31 -9.27
C LYS A 14 -1.68 -11.96 -8.60
N LEU A 15 -1.63 -11.31 -7.44
CA LEU A 15 -2.83 -10.87 -6.75
C LEU A 15 -3.60 -9.83 -7.58
N VAL A 16 -2.92 -8.81 -8.09
CA VAL A 16 -3.55 -7.79 -8.94
C VAL A 16 -4.18 -8.42 -10.19
N ALA A 17 -3.52 -9.38 -10.83
CA ALA A 17 -4.07 -10.12 -11.96
C ALA A 17 -5.30 -10.95 -11.60
N GLN A 18 -5.36 -11.49 -10.38
CA GLN A 18 -6.51 -12.25 -9.87
C GLN A 18 -7.73 -11.34 -9.63
N ILE A 19 -7.53 -10.16 -9.06
CA ILE A 19 -8.62 -9.24 -8.74
C ILE A 19 -9.09 -8.41 -9.95
N TYR A 20 -8.25 -8.24 -10.95
CA TYR A 20 -8.56 -7.43 -12.14
C TYR A 20 -9.87 -7.82 -12.83
N PRO A 21 -10.14 -9.11 -13.17
CA PRO A 21 -11.38 -9.50 -13.82
C PRO A 21 -12.61 -9.27 -12.93
N GLU A 22 -12.49 -9.40 -11.61
CA GLU A 22 -13.59 -9.16 -10.67
C GLU A 22 -14.04 -7.70 -10.68
N ILE A 23 -13.08 -6.78 -10.86
CA ILE A 23 -13.36 -5.35 -10.96
C ILE A 23 -13.81 -4.98 -12.37
N LYS A 24 -13.12 -5.48 -13.40
CA LYS A 24 -13.37 -5.10 -14.80
C LYS A 24 -14.76 -5.49 -15.28
N ASN A 25 -15.26 -6.63 -14.81
CA ASN A 25 -16.57 -7.17 -15.17
C ASN A 25 -17.72 -6.62 -14.32
N GLU A 26 -17.45 -5.66 -13.43
CA GLU A 26 -18.49 -5.05 -12.61
C GLU A 26 -19.34 -4.08 -13.44
N PRO A 27 -20.69 -4.17 -13.38
CA PRO A 27 -21.56 -3.24 -14.07
C PRO A 27 -21.31 -1.79 -13.69
N GLY A 28 -21.14 -0.92 -14.69
CA GLY A 28 -20.83 0.49 -14.52
C GLY A 28 -19.34 0.82 -14.53
N VAL A 29 -18.45 -0.18 -14.65
CA VAL A 29 -17.01 0.01 -14.82
C VAL A 29 -16.66 0.05 -16.30
N ALA A 30 -16.11 1.17 -16.77
CA ALA A 30 -15.65 1.34 -18.14
C ALA A 30 -14.24 0.77 -18.34
N ASN A 31 -13.32 1.08 -17.43
CA ASN A 31 -11.94 0.63 -17.52
C ASN A 31 -11.28 0.48 -16.16
N VAL A 32 -10.21 -0.31 -16.11
CA VAL A 32 -9.37 -0.51 -14.91
C VAL A 32 -7.92 -0.41 -15.31
N MET A 33 -7.17 0.45 -14.65
CA MET A 33 -5.72 0.56 -14.78
C MET A 33 -5.09 0.15 -13.46
N SER A 34 -4.16 -0.80 -13.49
CA SER A 34 -3.47 -1.27 -12.29
C SER A 34 -1.97 -1.07 -12.41
N ILE A 35 -1.35 -0.58 -11.36
CA ILE A 35 0.10 -0.37 -11.25
C ILE A 35 0.59 -1.14 -10.03
N VAL A 36 1.63 -1.94 -10.22
CA VAL A 36 2.27 -2.74 -9.17
C VAL A 36 3.60 -2.10 -8.81
N GLY A 37 3.97 -2.15 -7.54
CA GLY A 37 5.22 -1.57 -7.03
C GLY A 37 5.11 -0.10 -6.64
N HIS A 38 3.92 0.48 -6.72
CA HIS A 38 3.67 1.85 -6.32
C HIS A 38 2.31 2.00 -5.63
N SER A 39 2.25 2.90 -4.64
CA SER A 39 1.02 3.30 -3.96
C SER A 39 0.89 4.82 -3.99
N ILE A 40 -0.30 5.32 -4.25
CA ILE A 40 -0.57 6.78 -4.21
C ILE A 40 -0.40 7.33 -2.79
N LEU A 41 -0.66 6.50 -1.77
CA LEU A 41 -0.66 6.92 -0.36
C LEU A 41 0.67 6.67 0.34
N GLY A 42 1.39 5.60 0.00
CA GLY A 42 2.56 5.13 0.74
C GLY A 42 3.87 5.11 -0.05
N GLY A 43 3.87 5.56 -1.32
CA GLY A 43 5.07 5.54 -2.16
C GLY A 43 5.37 4.18 -2.80
N GLY A 44 6.64 3.90 -3.11
CA GLY A 44 7.07 2.68 -3.78
C GLY A 44 7.32 1.51 -2.82
N GLY A 45 7.04 0.28 -3.26
CA GLY A 45 7.30 -0.95 -2.52
C GLY A 45 6.90 -2.18 -3.33
N GLU A 46 7.59 -3.30 -3.14
CA GLU A 46 7.28 -4.53 -3.89
C GLU A 46 5.94 -5.15 -3.48
N ASN A 47 5.52 -4.91 -2.24
CA ASN A 47 4.29 -5.43 -1.63
C ASN A 47 3.07 -4.53 -1.85
N VAL A 48 3.20 -3.45 -2.61
CA VAL A 48 2.11 -2.50 -2.83
C VAL A 48 1.70 -2.39 -4.29
N GLY A 49 0.47 -1.99 -4.51
CA GLY A 49 -0.07 -1.65 -5.81
C GLY A 49 -1.32 -0.82 -5.70
N PHE A 50 -1.69 -0.14 -6.76
CA PHE A 50 -2.98 0.54 -6.82
C PHE A 50 -3.69 0.30 -8.15
N SER A 51 -5.00 0.42 -8.11
CA SER A 51 -5.84 0.31 -9.31
C SER A 51 -6.75 1.52 -9.40
N VAL A 52 -6.76 2.16 -10.56
CA VAL A 52 -7.71 3.22 -10.89
C VAL A 52 -8.87 2.59 -11.63
N ILE A 53 -10.06 2.73 -11.07
CA ILE A 53 -11.30 2.22 -11.65
C ILE A 53 -12.01 3.40 -12.30
N VAL A 54 -12.09 3.38 -13.61
CA VAL A 54 -12.82 4.37 -14.40
C VAL A 54 -14.24 3.88 -14.60
N LEU A 55 -15.20 4.67 -14.15
CA LEU A 55 -16.61 4.36 -14.29
C LEU A 55 -17.15 4.86 -15.64
N GLU A 56 -18.24 4.25 -16.11
CA GLU A 56 -18.98 4.75 -17.27
C GLU A 56 -19.43 6.21 -17.06
N PRO A 57 -19.62 7.00 -18.14
CA PRO A 57 -20.12 8.36 -18.06
C PRO A 57 -21.45 8.46 -17.29
N TRP A 58 -21.70 9.62 -16.69
CA TRP A 58 -22.88 9.88 -15.85
C TRP A 58 -24.21 9.63 -16.56
N ASP A 59 -24.27 9.97 -17.83
CA ASP A 59 -25.45 9.79 -18.69
C ASP A 59 -25.82 8.31 -18.91
N LYS A 60 -24.83 7.41 -18.80
CA LYS A 60 -25.03 5.96 -18.88
C LYS A 60 -25.29 5.28 -17.52
N ARG A 61 -25.10 6.00 -16.42
CA ARG A 61 -25.25 5.51 -15.05
C ARG A 61 -26.39 6.18 -14.29
N THR A 62 -27.56 6.21 -14.91
CA THR A 62 -28.77 6.82 -14.32
C THR A 62 -29.43 5.93 -13.26
N ASP A 63 -29.14 4.62 -13.24
CA ASP A 63 -29.61 3.70 -12.20
C ASP A 63 -28.87 3.98 -10.89
N PRO A 64 -29.57 4.09 -9.75
CA PRO A 64 -28.98 4.19 -8.43
C PRO A 64 -27.98 3.08 -8.08
N ASN A 65 -28.17 1.89 -8.61
CA ASN A 65 -27.26 0.76 -8.45
C ASN A 65 -25.93 0.93 -9.19
N LEU A 66 -25.85 1.87 -10.15
CA LEU A 66 -24.63 2.23 -10.89
C LEU A 66 -23.95 3.47 -10.32
N HIS A 67 -24.40 3.98 -9.19
CA HIS A 67 -23.73 5.06 -8.47
C HIS A 67 -22.36 4.59 -7.96
N SER A 68 -21.37 5.48 -7.89
CA SER A 68 -19.98 5.16 -7.47
C SER A 68 -19.92 4.38 -6.16
N THR A 69 -20.69 4.83 -5.17
CA THR A 69 -20.75 4.19 -3.85
C THR A 69 -21.32 2.77 -3.91
N ALA A 70 -22.35 2.54 -4.74
CA ALA A 70 -22.95 1.23 -4.89
C ALA A 70 -21.98 0.25 -5.59
N ILE A 71 -21.31 0.70 -6.66
CA ILE A 71 -20.27 -0.07 -7.35
C ILE A 71 -19.13 -0.42 -6.41
N MET A 72 -18.63 0.58 -5.66
CA MET A 72 -17.55 0.40 -4.70
C MET A 72 -17.91 -0.65 -3.63
N ASN A 73 -19.13 -0.60 -3.09
CA ASN A 73 -19.58 -1.55 -2.07
C ASN A 73 -19.69 -2.99 -2.64
N ARG A 74 -20.13 -3.16 -3.88
CA ARG A 74 -20.16 -4.48 -4.52
C ARG A 74 -18.77 -5.04 -4.78
N ILE A 75 -17.83 -4.21 -5.27
CA ILE A 75 -16.44 -4.61 -5.45
C ILE A 75 -15.81 -4.97 -4.10
N LYS A 76 -16.06 -4.16 -3.07
CA LYS A 76 -15.59 -4.41 -1.71
C LYS A 76 -16.08 -5.77 -1.19
N ALA A 77 -17.36 -6.09 -1.38
CA ALA A 77 -17.92 -7.36 -0.98
C ALA A 77 -17.30 -8.56 -1.72
N LYS A 78 -17.04 -8.43 -3.03
CA LYS A 78 -16.37 -9.47 -3.82
C LYS A 78 -14.92 -9.70 -3.38
N LEU A 79 -14.19 -8.63 -3.05
CA LEU A 79 -12.79 -8.72 -2.69
C LEU A 79 -12.54 -8.98 -1.19
N SER A 80 -13.56 -8.90 -0.35
CA SER A 80 -13.45 -9.19 1.10
C SER A 80 -13.03 -10.63 1.42
N GLY A 81 -13.22 -11.55 0.47
CA GLY A 81 -12.81 -12.95 0.60
C GLY A 81 -11.32 -13.21 0.31
N ILE A 82 -10.51 -12.18 0.08
CA ILE A 82 -9.07 -12.31 -0.22
C ILE A 82 -8.25 -11.98 1.04
N PRO A 83 -7.86 -12.97 1.86
CA PRO A 83 -7.19 -12.72 3.14
C PRO A 83 -5.70 -12.37 2.99
N SER A 84 -5.17 -12.40 1.76
CA SER A 84 -3.74 -12.25 1.49
C SER A 84 -3.29 -10.80 1.32
N ALA A 85 -4.20 -9.82 1.36
CA ALA A 85 -3.86 -8.41 1.21
C ALA A 85 -4.93 -7.50 1.84
N ASP A 86 -4.48 -6.33 2.28
CA ASP A 86 -5.35 -5.22 2.66
C ASP A 86 -5.72 -4.41 1.42
N ILE A 87 -7.02 -4.38 1.10
CA ILE A 87 -7.53 -3.65 -0.06
C ILE A 87 -8.38 -2.49 0.42
N ASN A 88 -7.85 -1.29 0.27
CA ASN A 88 -8.51 -0.05 0.67
C ASN A 88 -9.07 0.66 -0.55
N PHE A 89 -10.29 1.18 -0.43
CA PHE A 89 -10.98 1.92 -1.48
C PHE A 89 -11.17 3.36 -1.04
N PHE A 90 -10.88 4.29 -1.93
CA PHE A 90 -11.12 5.71 -1.72
C PHE A 90 -11.48 6.38 -3.05
N GLU A 91 -12.27 7.43 -2.96
CA GLU A 91 -12.57 8.28 -4.11
C GLU A 91 -11.48 9.35 -4.25
N LEU A 92 -11.19 9.73 -5.48
CA LEU A 92 -10.33 10.88 -5.73
C LEU A 92 -11.01 12.15 -5.23
N PRO A 93 -10.25 13.14 -4.75
CA PRO A 93 -10.83 14.42 -4.33
C PRO A 93 -11.56 15.09 -5.50
N ALA A 94 -12.68 15.73 -5.21
CA ALA A 94 -13.49 16.41 -6.22
C ALA A 94 -12.72 17.54 -6.96
N ILE A 95 -11.68 18.09 -6.31
CA ILE A 95 -10.82 19.15 -6.88
C ILE A 95 -9.43 18.55 -7.05
N PRO A 96 -8.94 18.38 -8.31
CA PRO A 96 -7.59 17.91 -8.57
C PRO A 96 -6.54 18.82 -7.91
N GLY A 97 -5.57 18.20 -7.22
CA GLY A 97 -4.51 18.93 -6.53
C GLY A 97 -4.80 19.30 -5.06
N LEU A 98 -6.02 19.07 -4.60
CA LEU A 98 -6.41 19.28 -3.20
C LEU A 98 -6.37 17.96 -2.42
N GLY A 99 -5.16 17.43 -2.19
CA GLY A 99 -4.94 16.14 -1.52
C GLY A 99 -4.79 14.96 -2.51
N SER A 100 -4.43 13.79 -1.98
CA SER A 100 -4.25 12.53 -2.74
C SER A 100 -5.48 11.62 -2.68
N SER A 101 -6.39 11.84 -1.72
CA SER A 101 -7.64 11.10 -1.57
C SER A 101 -8.75 12.03 -1.06
N GLY A 102 -10.00 11.64 -1.28
CA GLY A 102 -11.13 12.28 -0.60
C GLY A 102 -11.08 11.92 0.89
N GLY A 103 -11.24 12.92 1.77
CA GLY A 103 -11.21 12.74 3.22
C GLY A 103 -10.20 13.64 3.92
N MET A 104 -9.76 13.22 5.09
CA MET A 104 -8.84 13.97 5.97
C MET A 104 -7.54 13.20 6.15
N ASP A 105 -6.41 13.86 5.91
CA ASP A 105 -5.08 13.35 6.24
C ASP A 105 -4.75 13.71 7.69
N TYR A 106 -4.58 12.69 8.53
CA TYR A 106 -4.16 12.84 9.93
C TYR A 106 -2.73 12.36 10.12
N ARG A 107 -1.89 13.20 10.72
CA ARG A 107 -0.50 12.87 10.99
C ARG A 107 -0.27 12.71 12.49
N LEU A 108 0.15 11.51 12.90
CA LEU A 108 0.56 11.20 14.26
C LEU A 108 2.07 11.26 14.35
N GLN A 109 2.58 12.04 15.29
CA GLN A 109 4.03 12.19 15.53
C GLN A 109 4.36 11.88 16.98
N SER A 110 5.39 11.06 17.22
CA SER A 110 5.98 10.88 18.55
C SER A 110 6.98 12.01 18.83
N LEU A 111 6.87 12.64 19.98
CA LEU A 111 7.77 13.69 20.43
C LEU A 111 8.86 13.16 21.36
N ASP A 112 8.54 12.12 22.15
CA ASP A 112 9.39 11.66 23.25
C ASP A 112 10.07 10.32 23.00
N SER A 113 9.66 9.58 21.98
CA SER A 113 10.20 8.25 21.70
C SER A 113 10.55 8.05 20.23
N THR A 114 11.72 7.49 19.98
CA THR A 114 12.14 6.99 18.67
C THR A 114 11.76 5.53 18.43
N ASP A 115 11.10 4.89 19.41
CA ASP A 115 10.67 3.50 19.29
C ASP A 115 9.44 3.39 18.42
N ALA A 116 9.62 2.72 17.27
CA ALA A 116 8.58 2.48 16.28
C ALA A 116 7.40 1.67 16.83
N SER A 117 7.63 0.81 17.82
CA SER A 117 6.59 -0.03 18.42
C SER A 117 5.60 0.78 19.26
N VAL A 118 6.09 1.80 19.96
CA VAL A 118 5.26 2.73 20.76
C VAL A 118 4.34 3.53 19.85
N LEU A 119 4.89 4.04 18.73
CA LEU A 119 4.11 4.77 17.74
C LEU A 119 3.04 3.88 17.08
N ASP A 120 3.38 2.63 16.77
CA ASP A 120 2.44 1.68 16.18
C ASP A 120 1.28 1.37 17.15
N ALA A 121 1.58 1.10 18.41
CA ALA A 121 0.56 0.85 19.44
C ALA A 121 -0.39 2.05 19.60
N ALA A 122 0.15 3.26 19.66
CA ALA A 122 -0.65 4.49 19.74
C ALA A 122 -1.52 4.68 18.48
N LEU A 123 -0.95 4.43 17.31
CA LEU A 123 -1.65 4.53 16.03
C LEU A 123 -2.81 3.54 15.92
N GLN A 124 -2.60 2.28 16.32
CA GLN A 124 -3.67 1.27 16.33
C GLN A 124 -4.80 1.66 17.30
N GLY A 125 -4.48 2.22 18.46
CA GLY A 125 -5.48 2.74 19.40
C GLY A 125 -6.30 3.89 18.81
N VAL A 126 -5.65 4.82 18.11
CA VAL A 126 -6.33 5.93 17.42
C VAL A 126 -7.22 5.41 16.31
N LEU A 127 -6.73 4.50 15.45
CA LEU A 127 -7.50 3.91 14.36
C LEU A 127 -8.74 3.17 14.85
N GLN A 128 -8.58 2.37 15.91
CA GLN A 128 -9.71 1.65 16.50
C GLN A 128 -10.77 2.63 17.00
N LYS A 129 -10.37 3.69 17.69
CA LYS A 129 -11.29 4.71 18.18
C LYS A 129 -11.96 5.47 17.06
N MET A 130 -11.22 5.88 16.01
CA MET A 130 -11.78 6.57 14.85
C MET A 130 -12.80 5.69 14.11
N ASN A 131 -12.52 4.41 13.90
CA ASN A 131 -13.44 3.49 13.23
C ASN A 131 -14.71 3.15 14.05
N THR A 132 -14.78 3.55 15.34
CA THR A 132 -16.01 3.45 16.16
C THR A 132 -16.84 4.74 16.14
N MET A 133 -16.33 5.84 15.58
CA MET A 133 -17.05 7.11 15.51
C MET A 133 -18.06 7.09 14.36
N PRO A 134 -19.32 7.52 14.57
CA PRO A 134 -20.35 7.52 13.52
C PRO A 134 -20.04 8.51 12.39
N GLU A 135 -19.23 9.54 12.65
CA GLU A 135 -18.83 10.56 11.68
C GLU A 135 -17.69 10.07 10.76
N VAL A 136 -17.00 8.99 11.14
CA VAL A 136 -15.87 8.42 10.39
C VAL A 136 -16.33 7.17 9.65
N GLN A 137 -16.38 7.26 8.34
CA GLN A 137 -16.76 6.12 7.50
C GLN A 137 -15.70 5.00 7.53
N TYR A 138 -14.41 5.38 7.50
CA TYR A 138 -13.29 4.44 7.54
C TYR A 138 -11.98 5.19 7.79
N ALA A 139 -11.19 4.72 8.75
CA ALA A 139 -9.83 5.22 9.00
C ALA A 139 -8.83 4.08 8.81
N PHE A 140 -7.73 4.36 8.12
CA PHE A 140 -6.67 3.40 7.85
C PHE A 140 -5.28 4.07 7.87
N THR A 141 -4.24 3.27 7.92
CA THR A 141 -2.85 3.72 7.83
C THR A 141 -2.06 2.87 6.85
N THR A 142 -1.03 3.45 6.26
CA THR A 142 -0.01 2.75 5.47
C THR A 142 1.26 2.49 6.28
N TYR A 143 1.32 2.99 7.52
CA TYR A 143 2.47 2.80 8.41
C TYR A 143 2.49 1.38 8.97
N THR A 144 3.67 0.77 9.00
CA THR A 144 3.94 -0.49 9.68
C THR A 144 5.27 -0.43 10.41
N SER A 145 5.30 -0.91 11.65
CA SER A 145 6.52 -1.07 12.45
C SER A 145 7.16 -2.45 12.27
N LYS A 146 6.46 -3.38 11.59
CA LYS A 146 6.82 -4.81 11.50
C LYS A 146 7.56 -5.17 10.22
N THR A 147 8.20 -4.20 9.56
CA THR A 147 9.01 -4.49 8.36
C THR A 147 10.20 -5.37 8.74
N PRO A 148 10.32 -6.58 8.18
CA PRO A 148 11.47 -7.44 8.43
C PRO A 148 12.77 -6.74 8.02
N GLN A 149 13.73 -6.67 8.93
CA GLN A 149 15.03 -6.07 8.65
C GLN A 149 16.12 -7.15 8.74
N ILE A 150 17.03 -7.15 7.77
CA ILE A 150 18.21 -8.00 7.78
C ILE A 150 19.39 -7.17 8.29
N TYR A 151 19.95 -7.59 9.41
CA TYR A 151 21.15 -6.97 9.96
C TYR A 151 22.38 -7.75 9.50
N ILE A 152 23.28 -7.10 8.76
CA ILE A 152 24.49 -7.72 8.23
C ILE A 152 25.69 -7.20 9.00
N THR A 153 26.39 -8.10 9.70
CA THR A 153 27.65 -7.78 10.38
C THR A 153 28.82 -8.32 9.57
N ILE A 154 29.74 -7.44 9.20
CA ILE A 154 30.95 -7.81 8.46
C ILE A 154 32.10 -7.96 9.45
N ASP A 155 32.77 -9.13 9.42
CA ASP A 155 34.01 -9.35 10.15
C ASP A 155 35.17 -8.63 9.44
N LYS A 156 35.42 -7.41 9.89
CA LYS A 156 36.46 -6.54 9.31
C LYS A 156 37.87 -7.14 9.44
N LYS A 157 38.18 -7.78 10.58
CA LYS A 157 39.52 -8.40 10.81
C LYS A 157 39.76 -9.55 9.85
N LYS A 158 38.76 -10.37 9.61
CA LYS A 158 38.84 -11.45 8.65
C LYS A 158 38.99 -10.96 7.22
N ALA A 159 38.24 -9.92 6.83
CA ALA A 159 38.34 -9.31 5.51
C ALA A 159 39.76 -8.76 5.27
N GLU A 160 40.34 -8.05 6.24
CA GLU A 160 41.69 -7.51 6.16
C GLU A 160 42.74 -8.62 6.07
N SER A 161 42.61 -9.68 6.87
CA SER A 161 43.55 -10.82 6.83
C SER A 161 43.50 -11.56 5.49
N MET A 162 42.39 -11.53 4.79
CA MET A 162 42.22 -12.09 3.44
C MET A 162 42.60 -11.11 2.32
N GLY A 163 43.05 -9.91 2.65
CA GLY A 163 43.41 -8.89 1.66
C GLY A 163 42.24 -8.30 0.89
N VAL A 164 41.00 -8.45 1.42
CA VAL A 164 39.78 -7.93 0.78
C VAL A 164 39.45 -6.53 1.31
N PRO A 165 39.49 -5.49 0.46
CA PRO A 165 39.10 -4.16 0.86
C PRO A 165 37.62 -4.12 1.31
N ILE A 166 37.38 -3.57 2.51
CA ILE A 166 36.03 -3.50 3.09
C ILE A 166 35.06 -2.74 2.18
N GLY A 167 35.54 -1.72 1.47
CA GLY A 167 34.75 -0.95 0.49
C GLY A 167 34.18 -1.84 -0.62
N ASN A 168 34.93 -2.81 -1.11
CA ASN A 168 34.48 -3.75 -2.14
C ASN A 168 33.34 -4.62 -1.63
N ILE A 169 33.39 -5.04 -0.35
CA ILE A 169 32.32 -5.83 0.27
C ILE A 169 31.04 -5.01 0.34
N TYR A 170 31.12 -3.75 0.78
CA TYR A 170 29.93 -2.87 0.82
C TYR A 170 29.37 -2.60 -0.58
N THR A 171 30.20 -2.32 -1.57
CA THR A 171 29.77 -2.11 -2.94
C THR A 171 29.06 -3.35 -3.51
N LEU A 172 29.64 -4.53 -3.24
CA LEU A 172 29.05 -5.79 -3.69
C LEU A 172 27.70 -6.05 -3.01
N LEU A 173 27.59 -5.87 -1.70
CA LEU A 173 26.34 -5.98 -0.97
C LEU A 173 25.30 -4.98 -1.49
N GLN A 174 25.69 -3.73 -1.73
CA GLN A 174 24.82 -2.72 -2.28
C GLN A 174 24.27 -3.12 -3.65
N ASN A 175 25.12 -3.61 -4.54
CA ASN A 175 24.71 -4.02 -5.89
C ASN A 175 23.78 -5.24 -5.89
N TYR A 176 24.03 -6.22 -5.00
CA TYR A 176 23.24 -7.46 -4.94
C TYR A 176 21.96 -7.34 -4.12
N LEU A 177 21.97 -6.58 -3.01
CA LEU A 177 20.82 -6.50 -2.10
C LEU A 177 19.92 -5.31 -2.39
N PHE A 178 20.48 -4.17 -2.82
CA PHE A 178 19.72 -2.95 -3.04
C PHE A 178 19.47 -2.63 -4.51
N CYS A 179 19.89 -3.52 -5.42
CA CYS A 179 19.67 -3.42 -6.86
C CYS A 179 19.79 -1.96 -7.35
N SER A 180 21.01 -1.41 -7.33
CA SER A 180 21.26 -0.11 -7.92
C SER A 180 20.94 -0.21 -9.41
N ARG A 181 19.75 0.24 -9.79
CA ARG A 181 19.45 0.44 -11.21
C ARG A 181 20.36 1.54 -11.71
N VAL A 182 21.33 1.15 -12.53
CA VAL A 182 22.07 2.06 -13.40
C VAL A 182 21.11 2.63 -14.44
#